data_2573b5adb5f1c0ecbfafa697cc128fa5
#
_entry.id   2573b5adb5f1c0ecbfafa697cc128fa5
#
_cell.length_a   1.000
_cell.length_b   1.000
_cell.length_c   1.000
_cell.angle_alpha   90.00
_cell.angle_beta   90.00
_cell.angle_gamma   90.00
#
_symmetry.space_group_name_H-M   'P 1'
#
loop_
_entity.id
_entity.type
_entity.pdbx_description
1 polymer ?
#
loop_
_entity_poly.entity_id
_entity_poly.type
_entity_poly.pdbx_seq_one_letter_code
_entity_poly.pdbx_strand_id
1 'polypeptide(L)' 'MKISVLLKTAMANKGIKNATELSKLTGVKYGTVARAINDENVGIVVIVELLDFMGYQLKAELK' A
#
# COMPACT_ATOMS: atom_id res chain seq x y z
N MET A 1 9.99 4.82 -9.80
CA MET A 1 8.60 4.35 -9.65
C MET A 1 7.98 4.96 -8.41
N LYS A 2 6.79 5.47 -8.52
CA LYS A 2 6.09 6.02 -7.37
C LYS A 2 5.43 4.91 -6.56
N ILE A 3 5.44 5.05 -5.24
CA ILE A 3 4.82 4.09 -4.34
C ILE A 3 3.33 3.95 -4.62
N SER A 4 2.66 5.06 -4.96
CA SER A 4 1.23 5.03 -5.28
C SER A 4 0.93 4.10 -6.47
N VAL A 5 1.80 4.12 -7.48
CA VAL A 5 1.64 3.24 -8.65
C VAL A 5 1.81 1.78 -8.25
N LEU A 6 2.81 1.49 -7.42
CA LEU A 6 3.06 0.14 -6.93
C LEU A 6 1.87 -0.38 -6.13
N LEU A 7 1.34 0.46 -5.23
CA LEU A 7 0.17 0.09 -4.43
C LEU A 7 -1.06 -0.17 -5.29
N LYS A 8 -1.32 0.69 -6.26
CA LYS A 8 -2.46 0.53 -7.16
C LYS A 8 -2.34 -0.74 -8.00
N THR A 9 -1.14 -1.04 -8.47
CA THR A 9 -0.89 -2.27 -9.23
C THR A 9 -1.12 -3.50 -8.36
N ALA A 10 -0.62 -3.49 -7.13
CA ALA A 10 -0.82 -4.60 -6.21
C ALA A 10 -2.30 -4.79 -5.89
N MET A 11 -3.02 -3.69 -5.66
CA MET A 11 -4.45 -3.74 -5.39
C MET A 11 -5.21 -4.35 -6.57
N ALA A 12 -4.90 -3.93 -7.79
CA ALA A 12 -5.53 -4.45 -8.99
C ALA A 12 -5.30 -5.96 -9.12
N ASN A 13 -4.08 -6.42 -8.86
CA ASN A 13 -3.74 -7.82 -8.92
C ASN A 13 -4.46 -8.67 -7.87
N LYS A 14 -4.86 -8.07 -6.76
CA LYS A 14 -5.57 -8.75 -5.69
C LYS A 14 -7.09 -8.53 -5.75
N GLY A 15 -7.57 -7.79 -6.74
CA GLY A 15 -8.99 -7.50 -6.87
C GLY A 15 -9.52 -6.51 -5.84
N ILE A 16 -8.65 -5.72 -5.25
CA ILE A 16 -9.02 -4.67 -4.29
C ILE A 16 -9.38 -3.42 -5.07
N LYS A 17 -10.62 -2.97 -4.96
CA LYS A 17 -11.13 -1.90 -5.81
C LYS A 17 -10.78 -0.49 -5.34
N ASN A 18 -10.67 -0.29 -4.03
CA ASN A 18 -10.49 1.05 -3.49
C ASN A 18 -9.84 1.00 -2.10
N ALA A 19 -9.56 2.19 -1.57
CA ALA A 19 -8.91 2.33 -0.27
C ALA A 19 -9.76 1.76 0.87
N THR A 20 -11.08 1.85 0.75
CA THR A 20 -11.98 1.31 1.78
C THR A 20 -11.81 -0.20 1.91
N GLU A 21 -11.75 -0.90 0.80
CA GLU A 21 -11.53 -2.35 0.83
C GLU A 21 -10.16 -2.71 1.39
N LEU A 22 -9.14 -1.98 0.97
CA LEU A 22 -7.79 -2.22 1.48
C LEU A 22 -7.70 -1.96 2.98
N SER A 23 -8.34 -0.89 3.45
CA SER A 23 -8.39 -0.57 4.87
C SER A 23 -9.04 -1.71 5.67
N LYS A 24 -10.14 -2.25 5.18
CA LYS A 24 -10.84 -3.35 5.85
C LYS A 24 -9.99 -4.62 5.90
N LEU A 25 -9.30 -4.93 4.81
CA LEU A 25 -8.47 -6.12 4.74
C LEU A 25 -7.26 -6.05 5.66
N THR A 26 -6.61 -4.90 5.72
CA THR A 26 -5.36 -4.75 6.44
C THR A 26 -5.53 -4.29 7.89
N GLY A 27 -6.67 -3.72 8.21
CA GLY A 27 -6.88 -3.09 9.52
C GLY A 27 -6.22 -1.74 9.67
N VAL A 28 -5.59 -1.23 8.62
CA VAL A 28 -4.98 0.10 8.62
C VAL A 28 -6.08 1.14 8.43
N LYS A 29 -5.97 2.28 9.10
CA LYS A 29 -6.96 3.34 9.02
C LYS A 29 -7.15 3.81 7.58
N TYR A 30 -8.39 4.04 7.21
CA TYR A 30 -8.73 4.50 5.86
C TYR A 30 -7.95 5.73 5.44
N GLY A 31 -7.86 6.73 6.32
CA GLY A 31 -7.12 7.95 6.02
C GLY A 31 -5.65 7.70 5.67
N THR A 32 -5.02 6.76 6.37
CA THR A 32 -3.63 6.38 6.12
C THR A 32 -3.50 5.65 4.78
N VAL A 33 -4.43 4.75 4.48
CA VAL A 33 -4.44 4.02 3.21
C VAL A 33 -4.65 4.99 2.05
N ALA A 34 -5.59 5.91 2.19
CA ALA A 34 -5.87 6.90 1.16
C ALA A 34 -4.66 7.77 0.87
N ARG A 35 -3.93 8.19 1.90
CA ARG A 35 -2.71 8.97 1.73
C ARG A 35 -1.65 8.20 0.96
N ALA A 36 -1.48 6.93 1.29
CA ALA A 36 -0.51 6.08 0.60
C ALA A 36 -0.85 5.94 -0.88
N ILE A 37 -2.13 5.72 -1.19
CA ILE A 37 -2.59 5.57 -2.57
C ILE A 37 -2.44 6.87 -3.35
N ASN A 38 -2.63 8.01 -2.69
CA ASN A 38 -2.54 9.31 -3.33
C ASN A 38 -1.13 9.89 -3.34
N ASP A 39 -0.14 9.09 -3.00
CA ASP A 39 1.26 9.49 -3.00
C ASP A 39 1.55 10.62 -2.00
N GLU A 40 0.77 10.68 -0.93
CA GLU A 40 0.99 11.64 0.12
C GLU A 40 1.99 11.10 1.14
N ASN A 41 2.46 11.97 2.01
CA ASN A 41 3.50 11.65 2.98
C ASN A 41 3.00 10.65 4.04
N VAL A 42 3.41 9.40 3.93
CA VAL A 42 3.15 8.38 4.93
C VAL A 42 4.46 7.67 5.29
N GLY A 43 4.51 7.06 6.46
CA GLY A 43 5.70 6.33 6.89
C GLY A 43 5.94 5.09 6.04
N ILE A 44 7.20 4.77 5.81
CA ILE A 44 7.59 3.60 5.03
C ILE A 44 7.07 2.31 5.67
N VAL A 45 6.94 2.27 6.98
CA VAL A 45 6.43 1.09 7.69
C VAL A 45 5.01 0.77 7.22
N VAL A 46 4.18 1.78 7.04
CA VAL A 46 2.81 1.61 6.56
C VAL A 46 2.81 1.02 5.14
N ILE A 47 3.67 1.55 4.28
CA ILE A 47 3.78 1.06 2.90
C ILE A 47 4.20 -0.41 2.89
N VAL A 48 5.19 -0.77 3.70
CA VAL A 48 5.66 -2.15 3.78
C VAL A 48 4.56 -3.07 4.30
N GLU A 49 3.81 -2.64 5.31
CA GLU A 49 2.71 -3.42 5.84
C GLU A 49 1.62 -3.67 4.79
N LEU A 50 1.24 -2.64 4.04
CA LEU A 50 0.23 -2.78 3.01
C LEU A 50 0.68 -3.75 1.92
N LEU A 51 1.92 -3.62 1.47
CA LEU A 51 2.47 -4.50 0.44
C LEU A 51 2.60 -5.93 0.94
N ASP A 52 3.08 -6.11 2.16
CA ASP A 52 3.24 -7.42 2.75
C ASP A 52 1.88 -8.14 2.85
N PHE A 53 0.86 -7.42 3.26
CA PHE A 53 -0.49 -7.96 3.35
C PHE A 53 -0.99 -8.45 1.98
N MET A 54 -0.59 -7.77 0.92
CA MET A 54 -0.96 -8.14 -0.45
C MET A 54 -0.01 -9.16 -1.07
N GLY A 55 0.93 -9.70 -0.28
CA GLY A 55 1.86 -10.72 -0.77
C GLY A 55 3.05 -10.17 -1.52
N TYR A 56 3.33 -8.89 -1.42
CA TYR A 56 4.47 -8.26 -2.05
C TYR A 56 5.55 -7.95 -1.02
N GLN A 57 6.80 -7.96 -1.47
CA GLN A 57 7.91 -7.57 -0.62
C GLN A 57 8.60 -6.35 -1.18
N LEU A 58 8.84 -5.38 -0.31
CA LEU A 58 9.65 -4.23 -0.65
C LEU A 58 11.03 -4.46 -0.05
N LYS A 59 12.02 -4.63 -0.90
CA LYS A 59 13.40 -4.83 -0.44
C LYS A 59 14.17 -3.53 -0.57
N ALA A 60 14.81 -3.13 0.52
CA ALA A 60 15.77 -2.05 0.49
C ALA A 60 17.16 -2.66 0.46
N GLU A 61 17.94 -2.29 -0.54
CA GLU A 61 19.31 -2.78 -0.66
C GLU A 61 20.28 -1.65 -0.36
N LEU A 62 21.26 -1.95 0.47
CA LEU A 62 22.35 -1.04 0.73
C LEU A 62 23.42 -1.22 -0.33
N LYS A 63 23.83 -0.13 -0.87
CA LYS A 63 24.93 -0.13 -1.86
C LYS A 63 26.20 0.39 -1.22
#